data_1522da8cc1b01841d207f4afdd814c1e
#
_entry.id   1522da8cc1b01841d207f4afdd814c1e
#
_cell.length_a   1.000
_cell.length_b   1.000
_cell.length_c   1.000
_cell.angle_alpha   90.00
_cell.angle_beta   90.00
_cell.angle_gamma   90.00
#
_symmetry.space_group_name_H-M   'P 1'
#
loop_
_entity.id
_entity.type
_entity.pdbx_description
1 polymer ?
#
loop_
_entity_poly.entity_id
_entity_poly.type
_entity_poly.pdbx_seq_one_letter_code
_entity_poly.pdbx_strand_id
1 'polypeptide(L)'
;MSERTKPAPHGWLLLDKPRGLGSTQAVGLVKRVLRQGGYAKTKVGHGGTLDPLAEGVLPIALGEATKLAGRMLDASKVYDFTIRFGEQTDTLDTEGEVVATSDHIPSLEDIAATLPAFTGPIRQAPPAYSAIKIDGKRAYDLARAGEDVEMKLRDTTIHALEIMEGAAQAVTLRAHVSKGTYIRSLARDIALALGSRGHVTYLRRIKAGPFLQEQAISLDSAEEIAKGAPLEHLLLPLEAGLDDIPVLHLDPDSAQAVRQGRVLSEL
;
A
#
# COMPACT_ATOMS: atom_id res chain seq x y z
N MET A 1 1.14 7.38 -42.38
CA MET A 1 0.09 6.44 -41.90
C MET A 1 -0.27 6.88 -40.50
N SER A 2 -1.51 7.30 -40.25
CA SER A 2 -1.98 7.65 -38.91
C SER A 2 -1.94 6.39 -38.05
N GLU A 3 -1.08 6.33 -37.03
CA GLU A 3 -1.11 5.23 -36.05
C GLU A 3 -2.49 5.20 -35.42
N ARG A 4 -3.18 4.07 -35.54
CA ARG A 4 -4.49 3.88 -34.91
C ARG A 4 -4.31 3.94 -33.41
N THR A 5 -4.93 4.90 -32.74
CA THR A 5 -4.98 4.96 -31.27
C THR A 5 -5.55 3.65 -30.72
N LYS A 6 -4.81 3.01 -29.83
CA LYS A 6 -5.26 1.81 -29.12
C LYS A 6 -6.42 2.16 -28.18
N PRO A 7 -7.37 1.26 -27.90
CA PRO A 7 -8.46 1.51 -26.96
C PRO A 7 -7.95 1.83 -25.55
N ALA A 8 -8.79 2.50 -24.74
CA ALA A 8 -8.47 2.75 -23.34
C ALA A 8 -8.45 1.42 -22.57
N PRO A 9 -7.39 1.10 -21.83
CA PRO A 9 -7.33 -0.13 -21.05
C PRO A 9 -8.19 -0.05 -19.79
N HIS A 10 -8.74 -1.19 -19.37
CA HIS A 10 -9.52 -1.38 -18.16
C HIS A 10 -9.00 -2.57 -17.38
N GLY A 11 -8.72 -2.43 -16.09
CA GLY A 11 -8.19 -3.50 -15.25
C GLY A 11 -7.16 -2.99 -14.23
N TRP A 12 -6.43 -3.93 -13.66
CA TRP A 12 -5.41 -3.68 -12.65
C TRP A 12 -4.02 -3.96 -13.20
N LEU A 13 -3.13 -2.98 -13.08
CA LEU A 13 -1.71 -3.16 -13.29
C LEU A 13 -1.05 -3.21 -11.90
N LEU A 14 -0.40 -4.32 -11.57
CA LEU A 14 0.31 -4.43 -10.30
C LEU A 14 1.76 -4.01 -10.49
N LEU A 15 2.13 -2.91 -9.86
CA LEU A 15 3.48 -2.38 -9.94
C LEU A 15 4.27 -2.80 -8.69
N ASP A 16 5.43 -3.42 -8.89
CA ASP A 16 6.45 -3.53 -7.84
C ASP A 16 7.14 -2.17 -7.71
N LYS A 17 6.60 -1.34 -6.82
CA LYS A 17 7.08 0.03 -6.63
C LYS A 17 8.46 -0.02 -6.00
N PRO A 18 9.49 0.55 -6.63
CA PRO A 18 10.81 0.63 -6.03
C PRO A 18 10.85 1.68 -4.90
N ARG A 19 11.86 1.58 -4.05
CA ARG A 19 12.21 2.59 -3.06
C ARG A 19 12.50 3.93 -3.75
N GLY A 20 12.15 5.03 -3.09
CA GLY A 20 12.38 6.40 -3.56
C GLY A 20 11.27 6.96 -4.46
N LEU A 21 10.38 6.11 -5.01
CA LEU A 21 9.27 6.55 -5.84
C LEU A 21 8.00 6.76 -5.00
N GLY A 22 7.38 7.94 -5.10
CA GLY A 22 6.08 8.19 -4.47
C GLY A 22 4.92 7.56 -5.27
N SER A 23 3.84 7.14 -4.59
CA SER A 23 2.68 6.51 -5.24
C SER A 23 2.01 7.41 -6.31
N THR A 24 1.95 8.72 -6.08
CA THR A 24 1.45 9.68 -7.07
C THR A 24 2.35 9.76 -8.31
N GLN A 25 3.67 9.68 -8.10
CA GLN A 25 4.66 9.65 -9.18
C GLN A 25 4.52 8.37 -10.01
N ALA A 26 4.30 7.22 -9.35
CA ALA A 26 4.02 5.95 -10.03
C ALA A 26 2.78 6.04 -10.93
N VAL A 27 1.69 6.64 -10.45
CA VAL A 27 0.49 6.92 -11.29
C VAL A 27 0.84 7.81 -12.48
N GLY A 28 1.66 8.85 -12.26
CA GLY A 28 2.14 9.74 -13.32
C GLY A 28 2.95 9.01 -14.40
N LEU A 29 3.84 8.10 -13.95
CA LEU A 29 4.63 7.25 -14.84
C LEU A 29 3.72 6.35 -15.69
N VAL A 30 2.77 5.64 -15.10
CA VAL A 30 1.84 4.78 -15.84
C VAL A 30 1.03 5.58 -16.87
N LYS A 31 0.53 6.78 -16.51
CA LYS A 31 -0.14 7.68 -17.47
C LYS A 31 0.75 8.04 -18.65
N ARG A 32 2.04 8.33 -18.41
CA ARG A 32 3.03 8.66 -19.44
C ARG A 32 3.24 7.45 -20.36
N VAL A 33 3.47 6.27 -19.77
CA VAL A 33 3.70 5.01 -20.48
C VAL A 33 2.52 4.67 -21.40
N LEU A 34 1.29 4.73 -20.92
CA LEU A 34 0.09 4.50 -21.72
C LEU A 34 -0.01 5.45 -22.91
N ARG A 35 0.23 6.74 -22.68
CA ARG A 35 0.22 7.75 -23.74
C ARG A 35 1.27 7.47 -24.81
N GLN A 36 2.51 7.15 -24.41
CA GLN A 36 3.62 6.85 -25.31
C GLN A 36 3.39 5.54 -26.07
N GLY A 37 2.75 4.54 -25.43
CA GLY A 37 2.34 3.28 -26.06
C GLY A 37 1.13 3.38 -27.00
N GLY A 38 0.61 4.59 -27.23
CA GLY A 38 -0.47 4.86 -28.20
C GLY A 38 -1.87 4.54 -27.67
N TYR A 39 -2.05 4.35 -26.37
CA TYR A 39 -3.38 4.12 -25.79
C TYR A 39 -4.21 5.39 -25.65
N ALA A 40 -5.51 5.29 -25.83
CA ALA A 40 -6.45 6.38 -25.61
C ALA A 40 -6.37 6.89 -24.15
N LYS A 41 -6.78 8.16 -23.93
CA LYS A 41 -6.78 8.78 -22.62
C LYS A 41 -7.51 7.93 -21.60
N THR A 42 -6.78 7.44 -20.61
CA THR A 42 -7.26 6.51 -19.59
C THR A 42 -7.22 7.15 -18.21
N LYS A 43 -8.26 6.95 -17.42
CA LYS A 43 -8.27 7.29 -16.00
C LYS A 43 -7.33 6.33 -15.27
N VAL A 44 -6.44 6.84 -14.42
CA VAL A 44 -5.46 6.04 -13.65
C VAL A 44 -5.46 6.50 -12.21
N GLY A 45 -5.52 5.55 -11.29
CA GLY A 45 -5.42 5.77 -9.84
C GLY A 45 -4.70 4.61 -9.16
N HIS A 46 -4.41 4.72 -7.86
CA HIS A 46 -3.82 3.62 -7.09
C HIS A 46 -4.76 3.13 -5.99
N GLY A 47 -4.66 1.86 -5.63
CA GLY A 47 -5.44 1.19 -4.60
C GLY A 47 -4.78 1.19 -3.21
N GLY A 48 -4.09 2.26 -2.83
CA GLY A 48 -3.47 2.40 -1.51
C GLY A 48 -2.07 2.97 -1.59
N THR A 49 -1.83 4.05 -0.84
CA THR A 49 -0.54 4.74 -0.82
C THR A 49 0.56 3.85 -0.23
N LEU A 50 1.74 3.93 -0.82
CA LEU A 50 3.02 3.53 -0.24
C LEU A 50 3.88 4.79 -0.09
N ASP A 51 4.54 4.91 1.05
CA ASP A 51 5.53 5.96 1.30
C ASP A 51 6.71 5.85 0.31
N PRO A 52 7.47 6.92 0.04
CA PRO A 52 8.61 6.86 -0.87
C PRO A 52 9.64 5.80 -0.46
N LEU A 53 9.96 5.70 0.82
CA LEU A 53 10.86 4.70 1.36
C LEU A 53 10.36 3.25 1.17
N ALA A 54 9.03 3.05 1.19
CA ALA A 54 8.42 1.74 1.07
C ALA A 54 8.47 1.22 -0.37
N GLU A 55 8.59 -0.07 -0.53
CA GLU A 55 8.58 -0.77 -1.82
C GLU A 55 7.49 -1.85 -1.88
N GLY A 56 7.35 -2.51 -3.04
CA GLY A 56 6.45 -3.65 -3.23
C GLY A 56 5.13 -3.30 -3.90
N VAL A 57 4.12 -4.14 -3.69
CA VAL A 57 2.87 -4.16 -4.44
C VAL A 57 2.11 -2.84 -4.36
N LEU A 58 2.00 -2.15 -5.47
CA LEU A 58 1.14 -0.98 -5.65
C LEU A 58 0.11 -1.28 -6.74
N PRO A 59 -1.15 -1.60 -6.38
CA PRO A 59 -2.21 -1.79 -7.37
C PRO A 59 -2.54 -0.48 -8.07
N ILE A 60 -2.39 -0.44 -9.38
CA ILE A 60 -2.76 0.68 -10.26
C ILE A 60 -4.03 0.32 -11.00
N ALA A 61 -5.08 1.07 -10.73
CA ALA A 61 -6.37 0.92 -11.39
C ALA A 61 -6.40 1.73 -12.70
N LEU A 62 -6.80 1.08 -13.80
CA LEU A 62 -6.94 1.66 -15.13
C LEU A 62 -8.40 1.68 -15.57
N GLY A 63 -8.86 2.79 -16.12
CA GLY A 63 -10.20 2.92 -16.67
C GLY A 63 -11.29 2.62 -15.63
N GLU A 64 -12.14 1.62 -15.90
CA GLU A 64 -13.25 1.24 -15.02
C GLU A 64 -12.78 0.72 -13.65
N ALA A 65 -11.60 0.09 -13.54
CA ALA A 65 -11.05 -0.35 -12.27
C ALA A 65 -10.86 0.80 -11.26
N THR A 66 -10.76 2.05 -11.72
CA THR A 66 -10.68 3.21 -10.82
C THR A 66 -11.92 3.39 -9.93
N LYS A 67 -13.06 2.83 -10.32
CA LYS A 67 -14.27 2.82 -9.50
C LYS A 67 -14.16 1.86 -8.32
N LEU A 68 -13.28 0.86 -8.41
CA LEU A 68 -13.01 -0.15 -7.39
C LEU A 68 -11.80 0.19 -6.50
N ALA A 69 -11.05 1.26 -6.82
CA ALA A 69 -9.85 1.63 -6.07
C ALA A 69 -10.12 1.89 -4.57
N GLY A 70 -11.32 2.38 -4.22
CA GLY A 70 -11.75 2.56 -2.83
C GLY A 70 -11.77 1.26 -2.03
N ARG A 71 -12.19 0.14 -2.64
CA ARG A 71 -12.19 -1.19 -1.99
C ARG A 71 -10.77 -1.62 -1.61
N MET A 72 -9.78 -1.34 -2.47
CA MET A 72 -8.39 -1.67 -2.18
C MET A 72 -7.82 -0.83 -1.03
N LEU A 73 -8.33 0.38 -0.81
CA LEU A 73 -7.98 1.18 0.38
C LEU A 73 -8.43 0.49 1.66
N ASP A 74 -9.61 -0.12 1.63
CA ASP A 74 -10.24 -0.80 2.78
C ASP A 74 -9.72 -2.22 3.02
N ALA A 75 -9.17 -2.88 2.01
CA ALA A 75 -8.63 -4.22 2.10
C ALA A 75 -7.45 -4.31 3.09
N SER A 76 -7.22 -5.50 3.64
CA SER A 76 -6.04 -5.80 4.46
C SER A 76 -4.75 -5.77 3.64
N LYS A 77 -3.61 -5.60 4.31
CA LYS A 77 -2.27 -5.59 3.70
C LYS A 77 -1.32 -6.45 4.49
N VAL A 78 -0.30 -6.98 3.82
CA VAL A 78 0.83 -7.66 4.49
C VAL A 78 2.11 -6.93 4.13
N TYR A 79 2.90 -6.67 5.16
CA TYR A 79 4.18 -5.98 5.05
C TYR A 79 5.30 -6.79 5.69
N ASP A 80 6.47 -6.79 5.06
CA ASP A 80 7.74 -7.09 5.70
C ASP A 80 8.42 -5.77 6.03
N PHE A 81 8.92 -5.62 7.26
CA PHE A 81 9.58 -4.40 7.70
C PHE A 81 10.64 -4.69 8.74
N THR A 82 11.68 -3.88 8.74
CA THR A 82 12.79 -3.98 9.69
C THR A 82 12.75 -2.79 10.64
N ILE A 83 12.73 -3.07 11.93
CA ILE A 83 12.95 -2.09 13.01
C ILE A 83 14.43 -2.10 13.35
N ARG A 84 15.10 -0.95 13.27
CA ARG A 84 16.40 -0.71 13.87
C ARG A 84 16.19 -0.07 15.23
N PHE A 85 16.81 -0.66 16.27
CA PHE A 85 16.76 -0.16 17.63
C PHE A 85 17.91 0.79 17.93
N GLY A 86 17.75 1.58 19.02
CA GLY A 86 18.73 2.55 19.50
C GLY A 86 18.44 3.99 19.10
N GLU A 87 17.78 4.21 17.98
CA GLU A 87 17.50 5.56 17.44
C GLU A 87 16.06 5.69 16.94
N GLN A 88 15.44 6.82 17.24
CA GLN A 88 14.15 7.21 16.66
C GLN A 88 14.33 8.46 15.82
N THR A 89 13.79 8.45 14.60
CA THR A 89 13.77 9.62 13.73
C THR A 89 12.40 10.32 13.81
N ASP A 90 12.34 11.57 13.39
CA ASP A 90 11.09 12.37 13.36
C ASP A 90 10.06 11.81 12.38
N THR A 91 10.51 11.24 11.23
CA THR A 91 9.66 10.56 10.26
C THR A 91 9.34 9.11 10.63
N LEU A 92 10.01 8.56 11.67
CA LEU A 92 9.97 7.15 12.09
C LEU A 92 10.52 6.17 11.03
N ASP A 93 11.33 6.67 10.11
CA ASP A 93 12.02 5.93 9.06
C ASP A 93 13.40 6.56 8.75
N THR A 94 14.09 6.07 7.71
CA THR A 94 15.44 6.53 7.34
C THR A 94 15.47 7.88 6.62
N GLU A 95 14.33 8.51 6.34
CA GLU A 95 14.27 9.80 5.64
C GLU A 95 14.34 10.99 6.61
N GLY A 96 14.14 10.74 7.92
CA GLY A 96 14.13 11.77 8.94
C GLY A 96 15.43 11.91 9.71
N GLU A 97 15.49 12.95 10.57
CA GLU A 97 16.59 13.20 11.48
C GLU A 97 16.38 12.49 12.83
N VAL A 98 17.47 12.10 13.49
CA VAL A 98 17.40 11.45 14.81
C VAL A 98 16.95 12.46 15.85
N VAL A 99 15.83 12.16 16.53
CA VAL A 99 15.21 13.00 17.57
C VAL A 99 15.31 12.40 18.98
N ALA A 100 15.57 11.09 19.09
CA ALA A 100 15.77 10.42 20.37
C ALA A 100 16.65 9.19 20.22
N THR A 101 17.41 8.86 21.27
CA THR A 101 18.29 7.69 21.32
C THR A 101 18.03 6.84 22.55
N SER A 102 18.50 5.60 22.55
CA SER A 102 18.51 4.67 23.66
C SER A 102 19.70 3.73 23.55
N ASP A 103 20.43 3.52 24.64
CA ASP A 103 21.50 2.52 24.71
C ASP A 103 20.96 1.10 24.87
N HIS A 104 19.68 0.97 25.22
CA HIS A 104 19.03 -0.33 25.38
C HIS A 104 18.65 -0.93 24.04
N ILE A 105 19.24 -2.09 23.73
CA ILE A 105 18.91 -2.91 22.57
C ILE A 105 18.20 -4.18 23.06
N PRO A 106 16.92 -4.39 22.72
CA PRO A 106 16.17 -5.53 23.21
C PRO A 106 16.67 -6.85 22.61
N SER A 107 16.58 -7.93 23.37
CA SER A 107 16.85 -9.28 22.89
C SER A 107 15.73 -9.80 21.98
N LEU A 108 16.00 -10.82 21.16
CA LEU A 108 14.93 -11.47 20.36
C LEU A 108 13.86 -12.11 21.24
N GLU A 109 14.21 -12.57 22.43
CA GLU A 109 13.27 -13.16 23.40
C GLU A 109 12.32 -12.07 23.93
N ASP A 110 12.84 -10.90 24.31
CA ASP A 110 12.02 -9.77 24.76
C ASP A 110 11.08 -9.28 23.63
N ILE A 111 11.60 -9.20 22.40
CA ILE A 111 10.80 -8.86 21.23
C ILE A 111 9.67 -9.88 21.07
N ALA A 112 9.97 -11.18 21.03
CA ALA A 112 8.97 -12.24 20.85
C ALA A 112 7.91 -12.21 21.97
N ALA A 113 8.31 -11.95 23.21
CA ALA A 113 7.40 -11.83 24.36
C ALA A 113 6.47 -10.59 24.25
N THR A 114 6.91 -9.54 23.56
CA THR A 114 6.17 -8.27 23.42
C THR A 114 5.16 -8.30 22.27
N LEU A 115 5.42 -9.01 21.15
CA LEU A 115 4.57 -9.01 19.98
C LEU A 115 3.09 -9.35 20.23
N PRO A 116 2.72 -10.28 21.14
CA PRO A 116 1.32 -10.57 21.44
C PRO A 116 0.51 -9.35 21.89
N ALA A 117 1.14 -8.39 22.59
CA ALA A 117 0.47 -7.17 23.03
C ALA A 117 0.14 -6.20 21.85
N PHE A 118 0.78 -6.40 20.70
CA PHE A 118 0.55 -5.63 19.48
C PHE A 118 -0.29 -6.41 18.44
N THR A 119 -0.74 -7.60 18.77
CA THR A 119 -1.61 -8.43 17.91
C THR A 119 -3.06 -8.30 18.35
N GLY A 120 -3.97 -8.19 17.39
CA GLY A 120 -5.39 -7.91 17.64
C GLY A 120 -5.74 -6.44 17.47
N PRO A 121 -6.86 -5.96 18.04
CA PRO A 121 -7.24 -4.56 18.02
C PRO A 121 -6.28 -3.71 18.82
N ILE A 122 -5.75 -2.64 18.21
CA ILE A 122 -4.86 -1.68 18.86
C ILE A 122 -5.32 -0.25 18.56
N ARG A 123 -4.86 0.70 19.39
CA ARG A 123 -5.00 2.15 19.14
C ARG A 123 -3.64 2.71 18.78
N GLN A 124 -3.56 3.39 17.67
CA GLN A 124 -2.31 3.89 17.11
C GLN A 124 -2.39 5.38 16.80
N ALA A 125 -1.38 6.15 17.18
CA ALA A 125 -1.17 7.51 16.70
C ALA A 125 -0.44 7.44 15.34
N PRO A 126 -1.04 7.90 14.24
CA PRO A 126 -0.35 8.01 12.96
C PRO A 126 0.91 8.87 13.06
N PRO A 127 1.91 8.69 12.19
CA PRO A 127 3.07 9.59 12.18
C PRO A 127 2.66 11.00 11.75
N ALA A 128 3.33 12.03 12.26
CA ALA A 128 3.12 13.41 11.83
C ALA A 128 3.37 13.57 10.32
N TYR A 129 4.38 12.88 9.82
CA TYR A 129 4.68 12.81 8.39
C TYR A 129 3.77 11.80 7.66
N SER A 130 2.47 12.12 7.59
CA SER A 130 1.46 11.30 6.89
C SER A 130 0.55 12.13 6.00
N ALA A 131 -0.16 11.46 5.08
CA ALA A 131 -1.11 12.10 4.16
C ALA A 131 -2.48 12.41 4.80
N ILE A 132 -2.63 12.19 6.11
CA ILE A 132 -3.85 12.50 6.85
C ILE A 132 -4.12 14.01 6.79
N LYS A 133 -5.38 14.37 6.64
CA LYS A 133 -5.80 15.77 6.70
C LYS A 133 -6.21 16.15 8.12
N ILE A 134 -5.67 17.27 8.58
CA ILE A 134 -6.03 17.96 9.81
C ILE A 134 -6.48 19.35 9.41
N ASP A 135 -7.72 19.70 9.68
CA ASP A 135 -8.35 20.98 9.30
C ASP A 135 -8.14 21.35 7.81
N GLY A 136 -8.23 20.33 6.94
CA GLY A 136 -8.11 20.49 5.49
C GLY A 136 -6.69 20.48 4.93
N LYS A 137 -5.67 20.67 5.76
CA LYS A 137 -4.23 20.57 5.39
C LYS A 137 -3.70 19.16 5.64
N ARG A 138 -2.70 18.72 4.90
CA ARG A 138 -2.06 17.42 5.13
C ARG A 138 -1.09 17.51 6.31
N ALA A 139 -1.09 16.48 7.18
CA ALA A 139 -0.23 16.46 8.37
C ALA A 139 1.26 16.64 8.01
N TYR A 140 1.74 16.02 6.92
CA TYR A 140 3.14 16.18 6.49
C TYR A 140 3.48 17.62 6.05
N ASP A 141 2.53 18.39 5.52
CA ASP A 141 2.77 19.81 5.16
C ASP A 141 2.94 20.65 6.43
N LEU A 142 2.12 20.38 7.46
CA LEU A 142 2.21 21.05 8.77
C LEU A 142 3.52 20.69 9.48
N ALA A 143 3.86 19.39 9.51
CA ALA A 143 5.11 18.93 10.14
C ALA A 143 6.36 19.53 9.48
N ARG A 144 6.39 19.62 8.12
CA ARG A 144 7.47 20.30 7.39
C ARG A 144 7.55 21.81 7.67
N ALA A 145 6.42 22.43 7.98
CA ALA A 145 6.39 23.83 8.38
C ALA A 145 6.83 24.05 9.84
N GLY A 146 7.18 22.98 10.57
CA GLY A 146 7.58 23.05 11.99
C GLY A 146 6.38 23.25 12.94
N GLU A 147 5.15 23.07 12.45
CA GLU A 147 3.97 23.13 13.30
C GLU A 147 3.86 21.83 14.13
N ASP A 148 3.58 21.96 15.41
CA ASP A 148 3.32 20.80 16.28
C ASP A 148 1.96 20.19 15.92
N VAL A 149 1.97 18.93 15.51
CA VAL A 149 0.80 18.24 14.98
C VAL A 149 0.34 17.17 15.97
N GLU A 150 -0.72 17.45 16.71
CA GLU A 150 -1.35 16.45 17.56
C GLU A 150 -2.11 15.43 16.73
N MET A 151 -1.59 14.19 16.68
CA MET A 151 -2.19 13.09 15.94
C MET A 151 -3.20 12.32 16.79
N LYS A 152 -4.49 12.36 16.40
CA LYS A 152 -5.55 11.60 17.09
C LYS A 152 -5.33 10.09 16.95
N LEU A 153 -5.49 9.38 18.06
CA LEU A 153 -5.47 7.92 18.08
C LEU A 153 -6.57 7.35 17.16
N ARG A 154 -6.24 6.27 16.46
CA ARG A 154 -7.15 5.54 15.57
C ARG A 154 -7.15 4.07 15.91
N ASP A 155 -8.31 3.46 15.85
CA ASP A 155 -8.44 2.02 16.00
C ASP A 155 -7.98 1.34 14.72
N THR A 156 -7.16 0.30 14.88
CA THR A 156 -6.68 -0.55 13.79
C THR A 156 -6.50 -1.98 14.31
N THR A 157 -6.32 -2.94 13.43
CA THR A 157 -6.15 -4.34 13.81
C THR A 157 -4.90 -4.91 13.17
N ILE A 158 -4.06 -5.53 13.98
CA ILE A 158 -2.95 -6.34 13.54
C ILE A 158 -3.41 -7.80 13.59
N HIS A 159 -3.69 -8.39 12.44
CA HIS A 159 -4.22 -9.76 12.34
C HIS A 159 -3.17 -10.80 12.67
N ALA A 160 -1.91 -10.55 12.31
CA ALA A 160 -0.74 -11.37 12.64
C ALA A 160 0.51 -10.50 12.68
N LEU A 161 1.46 -10.89 13.53
CA LEU A 161 2.77 -10.25 13.65
C LEU A 161 3.81 -11.33 13.96
N GLU A 162 4.78 -11.53 13.08
CA GLU A 162 5.72 -12.64 13.11
C GLU A 162 7.15 -12.15 12.95
N ILE A 163 8.10 -12.76 13.66
CA ILE A 163 9.54 -12.52 13.47
C ILE A 163 10.00 -13.33 12.26
N MET A 164 10.58 -12.63 11.29
CA MET A 164 11.19 -13.24 10.10
C MET A 164 12.68 -13.45 10.28
N GLU A 165 13.37 -12.45 10.83
CA GLU A 165 14.81 -12.46 11.00
C GLU A 165 15.21 -11.54 12.15
N GLY A 166 16.25 -11.92 12.90
CA GLY A 166 16.85 -11.10 13.95
C GLY A 166 18.31 -10.79 13.65
N ALA A 167 18.74 -9.58 13.99
CA ALA A 167 20.12 -9.12 13.90
C ALA A 167 20.51 -8.38 15.21
N ALA A 168 21.79 -8.02 15.37
CA ALA A 168 22.32 -7.46 16.62
C ALA A 168 21.56 -6.21 17.12
N GLN A 169 21.09 -5.35 16.22
CA GLN A 169 20.38 -4.11 16.56
C GLN A 169 19.09 -3.94 15.76
N ALA A 170 18.59 -5.00 15.17
CA ALA A 170 17.44 -4.93 14.29
C ALA A 170 16.62 -6.23 14.32
N VAL A 171 15.34 -6.11 14.00
CA VAL A 171 14.46 -7.25 13.77
C VAL A 171 13.63 -6.99 12.52
N THR A 172 13.50 -8.01 11.67
CA THR A 172 12.57 -7.99 10.54
C THR A 172 11.29 -8.73 10.94
N LEU A 173 10.18 -8.07 10.81
CA LEU A 173 8.86 -8.57 11.14
C LEU A 173 7.99 -8.64 9.89
N ARG A 174 7.06 -9.61 9.87
CA ARG A 174 5.92 -9.65 8.95
C ARG A 174 4.66 -9.27 9.70
N ALA A 175 3.92 -8.30 9.19
CA ALA A 175 2.64 -7.88 9.76
C ALA A 175 1.51 -8.02 8.75
N HIS A 176 0.44 -8.74 9.11
CA HIS A 176 -0.84 -8.70 8.43
C HIS A 176 -1.74 -7.69 9.15
N VAL A 177 -2.18 -6.65 8.46
CA VAL A 177 -2.82 -5.49 9.09
C VAL A 177 -4.10 -5.07 8.38
N SER A 178 -5.02 -4.49 9.13
CA SER A 178 -6.21 -3.84 8.59
C SER A 178 -5.86 -2.51 7.90
N LYS A 179 -6.84 -1.92 7.22
CA LYS A 179 -6.73 -0.56 6.68
C LYS A 179 -6.31 0.46 7.74
N GLY A 180 -5.60 1.49 7.30
CA GLY A 180 -5.25 2.63 8.15
C GLY A 180 -4.11 2.39 9.13
N THR A 181 -3.54 1.18 9.17
CA THR A 181 -2.37 0.87 9.98
C THR A 181 -1.11 1.52 9.40
N TYR A 182 -0.35 2.19 10.25
CA TYR A 182 0.95 2.76 9.93
C TYR A 182 2.06 1.89 10.49
N ILE A 183 2.81 1.22 9.62
CA ILE A 183 3.93 0.34 10.02
C ILE A 183 5.00 1.12 10.77
N ARG A 184 5.26 2.37 10.39
CA ARG A 184 6.21 3.25 11.07
C ARG A 184 5.80 3.53 12.52
N SER A 185 4.52 3.77 12.77
CA SER A 185 4.01 3.93 14.14
C SER A 185 4.05 2.62 14.93
N LEU A 186 3.72 1.48 14.28
CA LEU A 186 3.82 0.16 14.91
C LEU A 186 5.26 -0.12 15.35
N ALA A 187 6.24 0.16 14.51
CA ALA A 187 7.67 0.00 14.83
C ALA A 187 8.10 0.86 16.02
N ARG A 188 7.69 2.13 16.04
CA ARG A 188 7.93 3.04 17.19
C ARG A 188 7.33 2.48 18.47
N ASP A 189 6.06 2.09 18.43
CA ASP A 189 5.31 1.66 19.61
C ASP A 189 5.87 0.36 20.18
N ILE A 190 6.30 -0.58 19.32
CA ILE A 190 7.02 -1.81 19.74
C ILE A 190 8.35 -1.42 20.41
N ALA A 191 9.15 -0.54 19.80
CA ALA A 191 10.43 -0.13 20.37
C ALA A 191 10.27 0.56 21.73
N LEU A 192 9.25 1.41 21.89
CA LEU A 192 8.93 2.07 23.14
C LEU A 192 8.49 1.09 24.23
N ALA A 193 7.65 0.10 23.90
CA ALA A 193 7.22 -0.94 24.84
C ALA A 193 8.39 -1.79 25.34
N LEU A 194 9.43 -1.95 24.51
CA LEU A 194 10.68 -2.62 24.86
C LEU A 194 11.68 -1.73 25.61
N GLY A 195 11.30 -0.49 26.00
CA GLY A 195 12.19 0.44 26.67
C GLY A 195 13.31 1.03 25.80
N SER A 196 13.18 0.89 24.47
CA SER A 196 14.16 1.35 23.48
C SER A 196 13.62 2.51 22.65
N ARG A 197 14.38 2.90 21.63
CA ARG A 197 13.98 3.76 20.53
C ARG A 197 14.12 2.96 19.24
N GLY A 198 13.31 3.25 18.22
CA GLY A 198 13.41 2.52 16.95
C GLY A 198 12.76 3.26 15.80
N HIS A 199 13.23 2.97 14.61
CA HIS A 199 12.67 3.46 13.35
C HIS A 199 12.73 2.37 12.28
N VAL A 200 11.95 2.54 11.23
CA VAL A 200 11.89 1.59 10.09
C VAL A 200 13.04 1.86 9.13
N THR A 201 13.82 0.83 8.84
CA THR A 201 14.92 0.89 7.86
C THR A 201 14.59 0.18 6.54
N TYR A 202 13.65 -0.75 6.58
CA TYR A 202 13.14 -1.48 5.43
C TYR A 202 11.63 -1.63 5.55
N LEU A 203 10.90 -1.44 4.44
CA LEU A 203 9.47 -1.60 4.39
C LEU A 203 9.05 -2.06 2.99
N ARG A 204 8.47 -3.26 2.91
CA ARG A 204 7.95 -3.83 1.68
C ARG A 204 6.52 -4.31 1.86
N ARG A 205 5.61 -3.87 1.00
CA ARG A 205 4.27 -4.43 0.95
C ARG A 205 4.26 -5.66 0.04
N ILE A 206 4.07 -6.83 0.62
CA ILE A 206 4.06 -8.11 -0.11
C ILE A 206 2.65 -8.53 -0.55
N LYS A 207 1.61 -7.92 0.06
CA LYS A 207 0.20 -8.17 -0.31
C LYS A 207 -0.64 -6.90 -0.12
N ALA A 208 -1.58 -6.65 -1.03
CA ALA A 208 -2.57 -5.57 -0.97
C ALA A 208 -3.95 -6.10 -1.40
N GLY A 209 -4.84 -6.41 -0.44
CA GLY A 209 -6.08 -7.13 -0.72
C GLY A 209 -5.80 -8.47 -1.40
N PRO A 210 -6.39 -8.76 -2.57
CA PRO A 210 -6.17 -10.00 -3.31
C PRO A 210 -4.81 -10.05 -4.04
N PHE A 211 -4.10 -8.92 -4.16
CA PHE A 211 -2.92 -8.80 -5.01
C PHE A 211 -1.64 -9.14 -4.25
N LEU A 212 -0.85 -10.05 -4.84
CA LEU A 212 0.41 -10.56 -4.32
C LEU A 212 1.61 -9.98 -5.07
N GLN A 213 2.77 -9.93 -4.42
CA GLN A 213 4.00 -9.39 -5.03
C GLN A 213 4.47 -10.18 -6.25
N GLU A 214 4.20 -11.49 -6.31
CA GLU A 214 4.57 -12.37 -7.43
C GLU A 214 3.85 -12.01 -8.73
N GLN A 215 2.75 -11.28 -8.64
CA GLN A 215 1.97 -10.79 -9.78
C GLN A 215 2.41 -9.39 -10.24
N ALA A 216 3.27 -8.74 -9.46
CA ALA A 216 3.68 -7.36 -9.72
C ALA A 216 4.82 -7.30 -10.75
N ILE A 217 4.76 -6.29 -11.60
CA ILE A 217 5.79 -6.04 -12.62
C ILE A 217 6.73 -4.91 -12.19
N SER A 218 7.97 -4.96 -12.63
CA SER A 218 8.94 -3.89 -12.41
C SER A 218 8.59 -2.60 -13.18
N LEU A 219 9.23 -1.48 -12.83
CA LEU A 219 9.13 -0.24 -13.61
C LEU A 219 9.63 -0.44 -15.04
N ASP A 220 10.75 -1.17 -15.21
CA ASP A 220 11.33 -1.43 -16.53
C ASP A 220 10.34 -2.17 -17.43
N SER A 221 9.66 -3.21 -16.88
CA SER A 221 8.61 -3.92 -17.60
C SER A 221 7.43 -3.00 -17.97
N ALA A 222 7.07 -2.07 -17.09
CA ALA A 222 6.04 -1.08 -17.39
C ALA A 222 6.50 -0.09 -18.49
N GLU A 223 7.77 0.26 -18.56
CA GLU A 223 8.33 1.16 -19.59
C GLU A 223 8.38 0.52 -20.98
N GLU A 224 8.46 -0.81 -21.08
CA GLU A 224 8.37 -1.52 -22.36
C GLU A 224 7.02 -1.29 -23.09
N ILE A 225 5.95 -1.00 -22.35
CA ILE A 225 4.65 -0.62 -22.92
C ILE A 225 4.78 0.68 -23.74
N ALA A 226 5.58 1.63 -23.28
CA ALA A 226 5.85 2.88 -24.01
C ALA A 226 6.57 2.62 -25.34
N LYS A 227 7.32 1.52 -25.42
CA LYS A 227 8.06 1.08 -26.63
C LYS A 227 7.22 0.17 -27.53
N GLY A 228 5.95 -0.06 -27.21
CA GLY A 228 5.00 -0.83 -28.02
C GLY A 228 4.69 -2.23 -27.53
N ALA A 229 5.26 -2.67 -26.39
CA ALA A 229 4.88 -3.95 -25.78
C ALA A 229 3.36 -3.99 -25.47
N PRO A 230 2.69 -5.14 -25.64
CA PRO A 230 1.27 -5.28 -25.35
C PRO A 230 1.01 -5.18 -23.85
N LEU A 231 0.13 -4.25 -23.45
CA LEU A 231 -0.29 -4.07 -22.06
C LEU A 231 -1.22 -5.21 -21.59
N GLU A 232 -1.96 -5.82 -22.51
CA GLU A 232 -3.06 -6.74 -22.23
C GLU A 232 -2.60 -7.96 -21.42
N HIS A 233 -1.36 -8.40 -21.60
CA HIS A 233 -0.77 -9.53 -20.86
C HIS A 233 -0.34 -9.18 -19.43
N LEU A 234 -0.30 -7.89 -19.10
CA LEU A 234 0.11 -7.37 -17.79
C LEU A 234 -1.07 -6.92 -16.93
N LEU A 235 -2.27 -6.89 -17.54
CA LEU A 235 -3.48 -6.47 -16.85
C LEU A 235 -4.21 -7.64 -16.22
N LEU A 236 -4.53 -7.49 -14.95
CA LEU A 236 -5.53 -8.33 -14.31
C LEU A 236 -6.93 -7.76 -14.59
N PRO A 237 -7.95 -8.61 -14.74
CA PRO A 237 -9.31 -8.18 -14.99
C PRO A 237 -9.90 -7.41 -13.80
N LEU A 238 -11.02 -6.73 -14.02
CA LEU A 238 -11.71 -5.95 -12.99
C LEU A 238 -12.06 -6.79 -11.76
N GLU A 239 -12.51 -8.02 -12.03
CA GLU A 239 -12.95 -9.00 -11.04
C GLU A 239 -11.86 -9.42 -10.07
N ALA A 240 -10.59 -9.29 -10.46
CA ALA A 240 -9.46 -9.57 -9.57
C ALA A 240 -9.46 -8.69 -8.30
N GLY A 241 -10.14 -7.55 -8.33
CA GLY A 241 -10.35 -6.68 -7.15
C GLY A 241 -11.65 -6.93 -6.40
N LEU A 242 -12.37 -8.02 -6.68
CA LEU A 242 -13.68 -8.36 -6.13
C LEU A 242 -13.70 -9.78 -5.52
N ASP A 243 -12.56 -10.27 -5.04
CA ASP A 243 -12.37 -11.63 -4.53
C ASP A 243 -13.24 -11.99 -3.31
N ASP A 244 -13.70 -10.96 -2.57
CA ASP A 244 -14.58 -11.07 -1.41
C ASP A 244 -16.08 -10.96 -1.76
N ILE A 245 -16.44 -10.81 -3.05
CA ILE A 245 -17.83 -10.71 -3.51
C ILE A 245 -18.23 -12.00 -4.22
N PRO A 246 -19.33 -12.64 -3.81
CA PRO A 246 -19.86 -13.81 -4.51
C PRO A 246 -20.20 -13.48 -5.98
N VAL A 247 -19.85 -14.39 -6.89
CA VAL A 247 -20.12 -14.25 -8.32
C VAL A 247 -21.41 -14.99 -8.66
N LEU A 248 -22.29 -14.30 -9.37
CA LEU A 248 -23.49 -14.88 -9.97
C LEU A 248 -23.29 -14.98 -11.49
N HIS A 249 -23.30 -16.19 -12.01
CA HIS A 249 -23.23 -16.45 -13.45
C HIS A 249 -24.63 -16.39 -14.04
N LEU A 250 -24.84 -15.47 -14.97
CA LEU A 250 -26.11 -15.28 -15.67
C LEU A 250 -25.97 -15.72 -17.14
N ASP A 251 -27.01 -16.31 -17.68
CA ASP A 251 -27.14 -16.47 -19.13
C ASP A 251 -27.30 -15.09 -19.82
N PRO A 252 -27.11 -14.99 -21.15
CA PRO A 252 -27.15 -13.73 -21.87
C PRO A 252 -28.47 -12.95 -21.72
N ASP A 253 -29.59 -13.61 -21.64
CA ASP A 253 -30.92 -12.99 -21.56
C ASP A 253 -31.16 -12.44 -20.16
N SER A 254 -30.80 -13.21 -19.13
CA SER A 254 -30.81 -12.80 -17.74
C SER A 254 -29.86 -11.61 -17.49
N ALA A 255 -28.66 -11.65 -18.08
CA ALA A 255 -27.71 -10.55 -17.99
C ALA A 255 -28.25 -9.27 -18.65
N GLN A 256 -28.94 -9.37 -19.79
CA GLN A 256 -29.58 -8.23 -20.44
C GLN A 256 -30.75 -7.69 -19.61
N ALA A 257 -31.55 -8.56 -19.00
CA ALA A 257 -32.64 -8.16 -18.12
C ALA A 257 -32.12 -7.34 -16.93
N VAL A 258 -31.04 -7.79 -16.26
CA VAL A 258 -30.39 -7.06 -15.16
C VAL A 258 -29.85 -5.70 -15.63
N ARG A 259 -29.21 -5.62 -16.79
CA ARG A 259 -28.72 -4.35 -17.36
C ARG A 259 -29.85 -3.34 -17.62
N GLN A 260 -31.07 -3.83 -17.85
CA GLN A 260 -32.26 -3.01 -18.04
C GLN A 260 -33.02 -2.74 -16.73
N GLY A 261 -32.47 -3.16 -15.57
CA GLY A 261 -33.13 -3.00 -14.27
C GLY A 261 -34.36 -3.87 -14.06
N ARG A 262 -34.51 -4.95 -14.84
CA ARG A 262 -35.60 -5.93 -14.66
C ARG A 262 -35.24 -6.93 -13.57
N VAL A 263 -36.25 -7.37 -12.83
CA VAL A 263 -36.14 -8.41 -11.81
C VAL A 263 -36.01 -9.78 -12.50
N LEU A 264 -35.11 -10.61 -11.99
CA LEU A 264 -35.03 -12.01 -12.38
C LEU A 264 -36.00 -12.81 -11.51
N SER A 265 -36.89 -13.57 -12.15
CA SER A 265 -37.91 -14.35 -11.44
C SER A 265 -37.43 -15.71 -10.95
N GLU A 266 -36.31 -16.22 -11.52
CA GLU A 266 -35.65 -17.49 -11.14
C GLU A 266 -34.13 -17.32 -11.30
N LEU A 267 -33.36 -17.80 -10.33
CA LEU A 267 -31.89 -17.87 -10.32
C LEU A 267 -31.48 -19.32 -10.12
#